data_4b8ce0cab90ea176e1bd44dad8bd3c0f
#
_entry.id   4b8ce0cab90ea176e1bd44dad8bd3c0f
#
_cell.length_a   1.000
_cell.length_b   1.000
_cell.length_c   1.000
_cell.angle_alpha   90.00
_cell.angle_beta   90.00
_cell.angle_gamma   90.00
#
_symmetry.space_group_name_H-M   'P 1'
#
loop_
_entity.id
_entity.type
_entity.pdbx_description
1 polymer ?
#
loop_
_entity_poly.entity_id
_entity_poly.type
_entity_poly.pdbx_seq_one_letter_code
_entity_poly.pdbx_strand_id
1 'polypeptide(L)'
;RDRDTNGDGIGDFQGIIERLDYIKKLGCNAIWMNPCFASPFGDAGYDVADYYQAAPRYGTNADLKRLFHEVHKRDMHILLDLVPGHTSVAHPWFKESCKADRNEFTDRYIWTDSTWGQLENMGSLCGISEREGSVIVNFFAHQPALNYGFYKKTQGWQQDPDDPGPKATLAEMENV
;
A
#
# COMPACT_ATOMS: atom_id res chain seq x y z
N ARG A 1 1.77 19.34 -12.14
CA ARG A 1 1.68 20.79 -11.81
C ARG A 1 0.49 21.48 -12.49
N ASP A 2 -0.05 20.93 -13.55
CA ASP A 2 -1.06 21.65 -14.36
C ASP A 2 -2.46 21.72 -13.75
N ARG A 3 -2.70 21.15 -12.58
CA ARG A 3 -4.01 21.22 -11.91
C ARG A 3 -3.90 21.04 -10.41
N ASP A 4 -3.16 21.91 -9.84
CA ASP A 4 -3.14 22.25 -8.45
C ASP A 4 -4.24 23.29 -8.20
N THR A 5 -5.35 22.88 -7.56
CA THR A 5 -6.49 23.76 -7.32
C THR A 5 -6.43 24.48 -5.97
N ASN A 6 -5.56 24.03 -5.07
CA ASN A 6 -5.39 24.60 -3.73
C ASN A 6 -4.12 25.47 -3.59
N GLY A 7 -3.21 25.45 -4.58
CA GLY A 7 -2.01 26.29 -4.63
C GLY A 7 -0.82 25.73 -3.83
N ASP A 8 -0.80 24.42 -3.52
CA ASP A 8 0.26 23.79 -2.76
C ASP A 8 1.43 23.23 -3.61
N GLY A 9 1.32 23.36 -4.93
CA GLY A 9 2.31 22.87 -5.89
C GLY A 9 2.12 21.42 -6.31
N ILE A 10 1.04 20.75 -5.85
CA ILE A 10 0.72 19.36 -6.13
C ILE A 10 -0.63 19.30 -6.84
N GLY A 11 -0.73 18.49 -7.92
CA GLY A 11 -2.02 18.23 -8.56
C GLY A 11 -2.96 17.43 -7.67
N ASP A 12 -4.25 17.71 -7.75
CA ASP A 12 -5.27 17.14 -6.87
C ASP A 12 -6.46 16.55 -7.63
N PHE A 13 -7.39 15.88 -6.94
CA PHE A 13 -8.56 15.24 -7.55
C PHE A 13 -9.46 16.26 -8.25
N GLN A 14 -9.63 17.44 -7.69
CA GLN A 14 -10.42 18.51 -8.31
C GLN A 14 -9.80 18.94 -9.62
N GLY A 15 -8.47 19.05 -9.68
CA GLY A 15 -7.75 19.40 -10.89
C GLY A 15 -7.91 18.35 -12.00
N ILE A 16 -7.97 17.06 -11.64
CA ILE A 16 -8.28 15.99 -12.60
C ILE A 16 -9.71 16.17 -13.13
N ILE A 17 -10.70 16.42 -12.25
CA ILE A 17 -12.10 16.64 -12.63
C ILE A 17 -12.21 17.76 -13.66
N GLU A 18 -11.52 18.86 -13.47
CA GLU A 18 -11.52 20.01 -14.39
C GLU A 18 -10.91 19.68 -15.77
N ARG A 19 -10.14 18.59 -15.87
CA ARG A 19 -9.49 18.18 -17.12
C ARG A 19 -10.17 17.00 -17.82
N LEU A 20 -11.20 16.42 -17.26
CA LEU A 20 -11.84 15.22 -17.83
C LEU A 20 -12.33 15.43 -19.25
N ASP A 21 -12.93 16.57 -19.57
CA ASP A 21 -13.43 16.87 -20.92
C ASP A 21 -12.28 17.00 -21.94
N TYR A 22 -11.15 17.55 -21.51
CA TYR A 22 -9.95 17.61 -22.34
C TYR A 22 -9.39 16.21 -22.59
N ILE A 23 -9.28 15.37 -21.55
CA ILE A 23 -8.80 14.00 -21.65
C ILE A 23 -9.68 13.17 -22.59
N LYS A 24 -11.01 13.32 -22.46
CA LYS A 24 -11.96 12.66 -23.36
C LYS A 24 -11.81 13.14 -24.81
N LYS A 25 -11.59 14.42 -25.03
CA LYS A 25 -11.34 14.99 -26.36
C LYS A 25 -10.09 14.43 -27.04
N LEU A 26 -9.08 13.98 -26.28
CA LEU A 26 -7.91 13.32 -26.81
C LEU A 26 -8.19 11.89 -27.27
N GLY A 27 -9.40 11.36 -27.07
CA GLY A 27 -9.79 10.01 -27.40
C GLY A 27 -9.51 8.99 -26.30
N CYS A 28 -9.09 9.41 -25.10
CA CYS A 28 -8.90 8.52 -23.97
C CYS A 28 -10.26 8.12 -23.39
N ASN A 29 -10.40 6.84 -23.08
CA ASN A 29 -11.59 6.27 -22.44
C ASN A 29 -11.33 5.75 -21.01
N ALA A 30 -10.09 5.82 -20.54
CA ALA A 30 -9.70 5.43 -19.19
C ALA A 30 -8.61 6.34 -18.61
N ILE A 31 -8.60 6.47 -17.31
CA ILE A 31 -7.55 7.13 -16.52
C ILE A 31 -6.96 6.10 -15.58
N TRP A 32 -5.66 5.96 -15.57
CA TRP A 32 -4.94 5.16 -14.60
C TRP A 32 -4.21 6.10 -13.63
N MET A 33 -4.49 5.96 -12.35
CA MET A 33 -3.89 6.76 -11.29
C MET A 33 -2.86 5.94 -10.53
N ASN A 34 -1.70 6.55 -10.28
CA ASN A 34 -0.75 6.06 -9.28
C ASN A 34 -1.41 6.01 -7.89
N PRO A 35 -0.83 5.32 -6.89
CA PRO A 35 -1.41 5.23 -5.57
C PRO A 35 -1.73 6.62 -5.00
N CYS A 36 -2.98 6.79 -4.57
CA CYS A 36 -3.49 8.05 -4.04
C CYS A 36 -3.95 7.96 -2.59
N PHE A 37 -3.58 6.88 -1.92
CA PHE A 37 -3.90 6.62 -0.52
C PHE A 37 -2.95 7.35 0.43
N ALA A 38 -3.33 7.43 1.71
CA ALA A 38 -2.50 8.02 2.75
C ALA A 38 -1.12 7.34 2.79
N SER A 39 -0.07 8.14 2.74
CA SER A 39 1.33 7.71 2.63
C SER A 39 2.26 8.77 3.19
N PRO A 40 3.42 8.41 3.75
CA PRO A 40 4.52 9.33 4.01
C PRO A 40 5.18 9.84 2.73
N PHE A 41 4.88 9.24 1.57
CA PHE A 41 5.47 9.57 0.26
C PHE A 41 6.98 9.40 0.17
N GLY A 42 7.52 8.44 0.89
CA GLY A 42 8.92 8.00 0.73
C GLY A 42 9.17 7.31 -0.61
N ASP A 43 8.10 6.79 -1.23
CA ASP A 43 8.11 6.15 -2.54
C ASP A 43 6.89 6.57 -3.39
N ALA A 44 6.71 7.88 -3.56
CA ALA A 44 5.67 8.48 -4.42
C ALA A 44 4.23 7.97 -4.18
N GLY A 45 3.92 7.43 -2.98
CA GLY A 45 2.62 6.88 -2.61
C GLY A 45 2.56 5.35 -2.62
N TYR A 46 3.59 4.65 -3.11
CA TYR A 46 3.66 3.19 -3.06
C TYR A 46 3.96 2.65 -1.65
N ASP A 47 4.37 3.49 -0.72
CA ASP A 47 4.51 3.21 0.70
C ASP A 47 3.20 3.57 1.45
N VAL A 48 2.16 2.76 1.25
CA VAL A 48 0.81 3.02 1.77
C VAL A 48 0.79 2.92 3.30
N ALA A 49 0.21 3.94 3.96
CA ALA A 49 0.00 3.98 5.41
C ALA A 49 -1.45 3.73 5.82
N ASP A 50 -2.41 3.91 4.90
CA ASP A 50 -3.83 3.59 5.10
C ASP A 50 -4.49 3.41 3.74
N TYR A 51 -5.02 2.21 3.47
CA TYR A 51 -5.68 1.88 2.20
C TYR A 51 -7.09 2.47 2.07
N TYR A 52 -7.71 2.87 3.19
CA TYR A 52 -9.09 3.35 3.24
C TYR A 52 -9.20 4.88 3.24
N GLN A 53 -8.06 5.58 3.23
CA GLN A 53 -8.01 7.03 3.24
C GLN A 53 -7.25 7.56 2.02
N ALA A 54 -7.88 8.48 1.30
CA ALA A 54 -7.18 9.27 0.31
C ALA A 54 -6.09 10.12 0.97
N ALA A 55 -4.96 10.30 0.27
CA ALA A 55 -3.90 11.17 0.77
C ALA A 55 -4.39 12.63 0.84
N PRO A 56 -4.29 13.31 1.97
CA PRO A 56 -4.80 14.68 2.14
C PRO A 56 -4.29 15.68 1.10
N ARG A 57 -3.08 15.47 0.57
CA ARG A 57 -2.50 16.32 -0.48
C ARG A 57 -3.28 16.27 -1.80
N TYR A 58 -4.05 15.22 -2.05
CA TYR A 58 -4.85 15.05 -3.26
C TYR A 58 -6.32 15.38 -3.05
N GLY A 59 -6.77 15.47 -1.80
CA GLY A 59 -8.14 15.72 -1.40
C GLY A 59 -8.65 14.72 -0.38
N THR A 60 -9.95 14.66 -0.24
CA THR A 60 -10.66 13.77 0.70
C THR A 60 -11.20 12.52 0.00
N ASN A 61 -11.66 11.53 0.78
CA ASN A 61 -12.42 10.40 0.24
C ASN A 61 -13.67 10.84 -0.53
N ALA A 62 -14.31 11.94 -0.10
CA ALA A 62 -15.46 12.51 -0.82
C ALA A 62 -15.04 13.06 -2.19
N ASP A 63 -13.88 13.70 -2.29
CA ASP A 63 -13.33 14.21 -3.56
C ASP A 63 -12.96 13.06 -4.50
N LEU A 64 -12.37 12.00 -3.98
CA LEU A 64 -12.06 10.80 -4.76
C LEU A 64 -13.35 10.14 -5.30
N LYS A 65 -14.38 9.99 -4.47
CA LYS A 65 -15.71 9.50 -4.91
C LYS A 65 -16.33 10.39 -5.98
N ARG A 66 -16.20 11.71 -5.82
CA ARG A 66 -16.68 12.66 -6.82
C ARG A 66 -15.91 12.51 -8.14
N LEU A 67 -14.60 12.31 -8.09
CA LEU A 67 -13.81 12.03 -9.29
C LEU A 67 -14.32 10.78 -10.01
N PHE A 68 -14.58 9.68 -9.31
CA PHE A 68 -15.13 8.45 -9.89
C PHE A 68 -16.47 8.73 -10.59
N HIS A 69 -17.38 9.46 -9.91
CA HIS A 69 -18.67 9.82 -10.47
C HIS A 69 -18.52 10.64 -11.76
N GLU A 70 -17.66 11.66 -11.76
CA GLU A 70 -17.45 12.55 -12.92
C GLU A 70 -16.78 11.83 -14.10
N VAL A 71 -15.91 10.86 -13.84
CA VAL A 71 -15.30 9.97 -14.86
C VAL A 71 -16.38 9.09 -15.50
N HIS A 72 -17.18 8.40 -14.69
CA HIS A 72 -18.25 7.51 -15.17
C HIS A 72 -19.35 8.27 -15.92
N LYS A 73 -19.72 9.45 -15.45
CA LYS A 73 -20.70 10.32 -16.14
C LYS A 73 -20.29 10.69 -17.58
N ARG A 74 -19.00 10.63 -17.87
CA ARG A 74 -18.43 10.87 -19.20
C ARG A 74 -18.22 9.59 -20.01
N ASP A 75 -18.77 8.47 -19.55
CA ASP A 75 -18.54 7.15 -20.17
C ASP A 75 -17.03 6.85 -20.31
N MET A 76 -16.30 7.07 -19.22
CA MET A 76 -14.89 6.77 -19.07
C MET A 76 -14.68 5.84 -17.89
N HIS A 77 -13.50 5.20 -17.82
CA HIS A 77 -13.11 4.31 -16.74
C HIS A 77 -11.99 4.95 -15.91
N ILE A 78 -11.89 4.54 -14.65
CA ILE A 78 -10.79 4.90 -13.77
C ILE A 78 -10.21 3.63 -13.13
N LEU A 79 -8.89 3.55 -13.11
CA LEU A 79 -8.13 2.47 -12.49
C LEU A 79 -7.24 3.06 -11.41
N LEU A 80 -7.19 2.40 -10.27
CA LEU A 80 -6.27 2.71 -9.18
C LEU A 80 -5.21 1.64 -9.08
N ASP A 81 -3.99 2.04 -8.73
CA ASP A 81 -2.97 1.08 -8.33
C ASP A 81 -3.31 0.50 -6.96
N LEU A 82 -3.34 -0.81 -6.86
CA LEU A 82 -3.32 -1.54 -5.61
C LEU A 82 -1.89 -1.96 -5.30
N VAL A 83 -1.43 -1.73 -4.07
CA VAL A 83 -0.09 -2.09 -3.60
C VAL A 83 -0.20 -3.23 -2.59
N PRO A 84 -0.33 -4.49 -3.03
CA PRO A 84 -0.61 -5.61 -2.12
C PRO A 84 0.64 -6.24 -1.52
N GLY A 85 1.84 -5.93 -2.03
CA GLY A 85 3.07 -6.63 -1.65
C GLY A 85 3.71 -6.14 -0.35
N HIS A 86 3.42 -4.92 0.06
CA HIS A 86 4.00 -4.28 1.25
C HIS A 86 3.15 -3.10 1.70
N THR A 87 3.44 -2.59 2.90
CA THR A 87 2.94 -1.29 3.36
C THR A 87 4.09 -0.35 3.68
N SER A 88 3.79 0.87 4.09
CA SER A 88 4.74 1.71 4.80
C SER A 88 5.02 1.16 6.21
N VAL A 89 6.20 1.42 6.76
CA VAL A 89 6.48 1.26 8.20
C VAL A 89 5.57 2.15 9.06
N ALA A 90 4.98 3.20 8.49
CA ALA A 90 4.02 4.07 9.17
C ALA A 90 2.62 3.45 9.30
N HIS A 91 2.33 2.35 8.58
CA HIS A 91 1.02 1.70 8.62
C HIS A 91 0.70 1.17 10.02
N PRO A 92 -0.53 1.38 10.54
CA PRO A 92 -0.93 0.86 11.86
C PRO A 92 -0.73 -0.65 12.02
N TRP A 93 -1.00 -1.44 10.99
CA TRP A 93 -0.75 -2.90 11.02
C TRP A 93 0.71 -3.23 11.31
N PHE A 94 1.65 -2.47 10.71
CA PHE A 94 3.07 -2.70 10.94
C PHE A 94 3.48 -2.35 12.37
N LYS A 95 2.97 -1.24 12.90
CA LYS A 95 3.24 -0.82 14.28
C LYS A 95 2.76 -1.87 15.28
N GLU A 96 1.57 -2.45 15.06
CA GLU A 96 1.05 -3.54 15.89
C GLU A 96 1.86 -4.83 15.69
N SER A 97 2.30 -5.14 14.48
CA SER A 97 3.16 -6.31 14.20
C SER A 97 4.53 -6.23 14.88
N CYS A 98 5.03 -5.01 15.16
CA CYS A 98 6.31 -4.79 15.84
C CYS A 98 6.27 -5.03 17.37
N LYS A 99 5.10 -5.18 17.97
CA LYS A 99 4.97 -5.39 19.43
C LYS A 99 5.47 -6.76 19.85
N ALA A 100 6.04 -6.85 21.06
CA ALA A 100 6.51 -8.11 21.65
C ALA A 100 5.36 -9.09 21.88
N ASP A 101 4.22 -8.60 22.38
CA ASP A 101 3.03 -9.39 22.62
C ASP A 101 2.33 -9.76 21.31
N ARG A 102 1.96 -11.04 21.16
CA ARG A 102 1.21 -11.48 19.99
C ARG A 102 -0.18 -10.83 19.93
N ASN A 103 -0.52 -10.39 18.70
CA ASN A 103 -1.81 -9.79 18.37
C ASN A 103 -2.24 -10.24 16.97
N GLU A 104 -3.35 -9.77 16.49
CA GLU A 104 -3.90 -10.11 15.17
C GLU A 104 -3.00 -9.72 13.97
N PHE A 105 -2.10 -8.77 14.17
CA PHE A 105 -1.17 -8.31 13.13
C PHE A 105 0.22 -8.96 13.23
N THR A 106 0.47 -9.79 14.22
CA THR A 106 1.81 -10.40 14.45
C THR A 106 2.35 -11.08 13.19
N ASP A 107 1.52 -11.83 12.48
CA ASP A 107 1.88 -12.58 11.29
C ASP A 107 1.36 -11.91 9.98
N ARG A 108 0.98 -10.64 10.03
CA ARG A 108 0.58 -9.84 8.87
C ARG A 108 1.77 -9.54 7.94
N TYR A 109 2.98 -9.52 8.49
CA TYR A 109 4.23 -9.29 7.77
C TYR A 109 5.14 -10.52 7.89
N ILE A 110 6.13 -10.60 7.00
CA ILE A 110 7.11 -11.70 7.01
C ILE A 110 8.22 -11.36 7.99
N TRP A 111 8.33 -12.14 9.05
CA TRP A 111 9.37 -12.03 10.07
C TRP A 111 10.25 -13.28 10.09
N THR A 112 11.53 -13.11 10.41
CA THR A 112 12.45 -14.20 10.71
C THR A 112 12.39 -14.57 12.20
N ASP A 113 12.88 -15.76 12.54
CA ASP A 113 12.85 -16.26 13.92
C ASP A 113 13.91 -15.60 14.83
N SER A 114 14.86 -14.89 14.25
CA SER A 114 15.89 -14.19 15.00
C SER A 114 16.33 -12.92 14.29
N THR A 115 16.89 -11.99 15.05
CA THR A 115 17.47 -10.73 14.55
C THR A 115 18.53 -10.94 13.45
N TRP A 116 19.20 -12.09 13.46
CA TRP A 116 20.23 -12.47 12.48
C TRP A 116 19.67 -13.31 11.32
N GLY A 117 18.38 -13.65 11.37
CA GLY A 117 17.72 -14.42 10.32
C GLY A 117 17.59 -13.60 9.04
N GLN A 118 17.79 -14.28 7.90
CA GLN A 118 17.60 -13.70 6.57
C GLN A 118 16.87 -14.69 5.69
N LEU A 119 16.10 -14.19 4.74
CA LEU A 119 15.58 -14.98 3.62
C LEU A 119 16.47 -14.76 2.40
N GLU A 120 16.68 -15.83 1.64
CA GLU A 120 17.52 -15.79 0.44
C GLU A 120 17.00 -14.72 -0.55
N ASN A 121 17.90 -13.86 -1.01
CA ASN A 121 17.65 -12.80 -1.98
C ASN A 121 16.62 -11.73 -1.58
N MET A 122 16.31 -11.58 -0.30
CA MET A 122 15.44 -10.55 0.21
C MET A 122 16.16 -9.67 1.23
N GLY A 123 15.87 -8.36 1.18
CA GLY A 123 16.33 -7.44 2.22
C GLY A 123 15.59 -7.70 3.54
N SER A 124 16.26 -7.42 4.65
CA SER A 124 15.64 -7.46 5.97
C SER A 124 16.05 -6.26 6.81
N LEU A 125 15.19 -5.90 7.76
CA LEU A 125 15.40 -4.80 8.69
C LEU A 125 15.25 -5.31 10.13
N CYS A 126 16.25 -5.05 10.95
CA CYS A 126 16.27 -5.44 12.37
C CYS A 126 16.39 -4.21 13.28
N GLY A 127 16.14 -4.40 14.56
CA GLY A 127 16.35 -3.37 15.59
C GLY A 127 15.30 -2.22 15.60
N ILE A 128 14.18 -2.41 14.90
CA ILE A 128 13.10 -1.42 14.82
C ILE A 128 11.83 -1.83 15.56
N SER A 129 11.84 -2.98 16.21
CA SER A 129 10.68 -3.60 16.86
C SER A 129 10.97 -4.00 18.30
N GLU A 130 9.92 -4.17 19.09
CA GLU A 130 9.98 -4.73 20.44
C GLU A 130 10.11 -6.26 20.41
N ARG A 131 9.66 -6.89 19.30
CA ARG A 131 9.77 -8.34 19.11
C ARG A 131 11.15 -8.73 18.59
N GLU A 132 11.54 -9.97 18.88
CA GLU A 132 12.72 -10.59 18.28
C GLU A 132 12.45 -10.90 16.78
N GLY A 133 13.50 -10.83 15.98
CA GLY A 133 13.44 -11.12 14.55
C GLY A 133 13.82 -9.94 13.68
N SER A 134 13.90 -10.20 12.39
CA SER A 134 14.03 -9.18 11.34
C SER A 134 12.82 -9.25 10.45
N VAL A 135 12.27 -8.10 10.08
CA VAL A 135 11.19 -8.03 9.08
C VAL A 135 11.79 -8.05 7.68
N ILE A 136 11.16 -8.80 6.79
CA ILE A 136 11.52 -8.77 5.37
C ILE A 136 10.97 -7.50 4.73
N VAL A 137 11.76 -6.88 3.87
CA VAL A 137 11.37 -5.69 3.12
C VAL A 137 11.40 -5.97 1.62
N ASN A 138 10.55 -5.26 0.87
CA ASN A 138 10.48 -5.43 -0.58
C ASN A 138 11.54 -4.53 -1.28
N PHE A 139 11.14 -3.35 -1.74
CA PHE A 139 12.01 -2.50 -2.54
C PHE A 139 12.89 -1.59 -1.69
N PHE A 140 12.34 -1.07 -0.59
CA PHE A 140 13.03 -0.13 0.31
C PHE A 140 12.88 -0.56 1.77
N ALA A 141 13.80 -0.12 2.61
CA ALA A 141 13.81 -0.43 4.04
C ALA A 141 12.51 0.01 4.77
N HIS A 142 11.79 0.99 4.24
CA HIS A 142 10.52 1.47 4.80
C HIS A 142 9.29 0.75 4.22
N GLN A 143 9.47 -0.36 3.50
CA GLN A 143 8.41 -1.14 2.85
C GLN A 143 8.41 -2.59 3.33
N PRO A 144 7.96 -2.87 4.57
CA PRO A 144 7.86 -4.22 5.10
C PRO A 144 6.90 -5.07 4.29
N ALA A 145 7.33 -6.29 3.95
CA ALA A 145 6.60 -7.22 3.11
C ALA A 145 5.38 -7.81 3.82
N LEU A 146 4.22 -7.74 3.19
CA LEU A 146 3.00 -8.41 3.63
C LEU A 146 3.14 -9.93 3.46
N ASN A 147 2.54 -10.69 4.37
CA ASN A 147 2.68 -12.12 4.46
C ASN A 147 1.49 -12.84 3.82
N TYR A 148 1.70 -13.42 2.65
CA TYR A 148 0.78 -14.32 1.95
C TYR A 148 1.25 -15.79 1.98
N GLY A 149 2.11 -16.13 2.93
CA GLY A 149 2.91 -17.35 2.98
C GLY A 149 4.30 -17.11 2.40
N PHE A 150 5.29 -17.81 2.95
CA PHE A 150 6.66 -17.71 2.43
C PHE A 150 7.38 -19.03 2.49
N TYR A 151 8.27 -19.22 1.52
CA TYR A 151 8.97 -20.44 1.24
C TYR A 151 10.49 -20.26 1.33
N LYS A 152 11.16 -21.17 1.98
CA LYS A 152 12.64 -21.28 1.93
C LYS A 152 13.02 -22.45 1.04
N LYS A 153 13.82 -22.19 0.02
CA LYS A 153 14.22 -23.20 -0.98
C LYS A 153 14.78 -24.49 -0.38
N THR A 154 15.53 -24.38 0.72
CA THR A 154 16.15 -25.51 1.40
C THR A 154 15.30 -26.15 2.49
N GLN A 155 14.23 -25.49 2.94
CA GLN A 155 13.45 -25.90 4.11
C GLN A 155 11.95 -26.03 3.83
N GLY A 156 11.48 -25.69 2.63
CA GLY A 156 10.07 -25.70 2.28
C GLY A 156 9.30 -24.48 2.82
N TRP A 157 7.97 -24.60 2.87
CA TRP A 157 7.11 -23.55 3.42
C TRP A 157 7.43 -23.31 4.90
N GLN A 158 7.60 -22.06 5.28
CA GLN A 158 7.77 -21.63 6.67
C GLN A 158 6.45 -21.12 7.25
N GLN A 159 5.64 -20.46 6.40
CA GLN A 159 4.22 -20.23 6.63
C GLN A 159 3.49 -20.55 5.33
N ASP A 160 2.55 -21.49 5.41
CA ASP A 160 1.76 -21.89 4.26
C ASP A 160 0.73 -20.78 3.95
N PRO A 161 0.37 -20.54 2.68
CA PRO A 161 -0.72 -19.63 2.34
C PRO A 161 -2.05 -19.93 3.05
N ASP A 162 -2.24 -21.18 3.47
CA ASP A 162 -3.41 -21.62 4.24
C ASP A 162 -3.33 -21.39 5.75
N ASP A 163 -2.19 -20.96 6.27
CA ASP A 163 -2.03 -20.59 7.67
C ASP A 163 -2.85 -19.34 8.03
N PRO A 164 -3.25 -19.17 9.32
CA PRO A 164 -4.13 -18.06 9.73
C PRO A 164 -3.61 -16.67 9.40
N GLY A 165 -2.30 -16.42 9.54
CA GLY A 165 -1.69 -15.12 9.24
C GLY A 165 -1.78 -14.74 7.76
N PRO A 166 -1.26 -15.56 6.83
CA PRO A 166 -1.40 -15.36 5.39
C PRO A 166 -2.85 -15.24 4.93
N LYS A 167 -3.77 -16.09 5.41
CA LYS A 167 -5.20 -15.99 5.09
C LYS A 167 -5.81 -14.66 5.53
N ALA A 168 -5.50 -14.20 6.74
CA ALA A 168 -5.99 -12.92 7.24
C ALA A 168 -5.44 -11.74 6.42
N THR A 169 -4.20 -11.84 5.95
CA THR A 169 -3.60 -10.84 5.07
C THR A 169 -4.31 -10.78 3.71
N LEU A 170 -4.56 -11.93 3.11
CA LEU A 170 -5.27 -12.02 1.83
C LEU A 170 -6.70 -11.48 1.96
N ALA A 171 -7.45 -11.94 2.97
CA ALA A 171 -8.82 -11.50 3.21
C ALA A 171 -8.93 -9.98 3.42
N GLU A 172 -7.98 -9.38 4.13
CA GLU A 172 -7.95 -7.94 4.30
C GLU A 172 -7.67 -7.21 2.98
N MET A 173 -6.75 -7.72 2.18
CA MET A 173 -6.41 -7.13 0.88
C MET A 173 -7.54 -7.28 -0.15
N GLU A 174 -8.37 -8.31 -0.03
CA GLU A 174 -9.60 -8.47 -0.82
C GLU A 174 -10.70 -7.47 -0.42
N ASN A 175 -10.64 -6.91 0.79
CA ASN A 175 -11.57 -5.89 1.29
C ASN A 175 -11.17 -4.46 0.91
N VAL A 176 -9.93 -4.24 0.51
CA VAL A 176 -9.41 -2.94 0.06
C VAL A 176 -9.98 -2.59 -1.32
#